data_23f05e3602a92a98262568e1aa02048e
#
_entry.id   23f05e3602a92a98262568e1aa02048e
#
_cell.length_a   1.000
_cell.length_b   1.000
_cell.length_c   1.000
_cell.angle_alpha   90.00
_cell.angle_beta   90.00
_cell.angle_gamma   90.00
#
_symmetry.space_group_name_H-M   'P 1'
#
loop_
_entity.id
_entity.type
_entity.pdbx_description
1 polymer ?
#
loop_
_entity_poly.entity_id
_entity_poly.type
_entity_poly.pdbx_seq_one_letter_code
_entity_poly.pdbx_strand_id
1 'polypeptide(L)'
;MKETYVVPRPIVLNSTIPHQTRNLIIVTLDGFRWQEVFRGADSTLLHSTRYVKDSRSFMNQQFWAPTQAERRRKLLPFLWGTVAKQGKIYGNRTANNLVNVTNPYWISYPGYNEIFTGYGDPRINSNGFGIDPNYNILEFLNQQPGFGGDSVAAVCEWGKFTDMLSVKRNGLHVIAGAHKGSPVDRYLSDSTNQSIRDYGITLPILPVALDTENFYDYQVYLTAKSYLMRYKPRVLYMSFAGTDADGHHGRYDQYLKDAYNIDQMVSDLWQYVQTDPQYQDNTTLFITTDHGRGTGDEWTNHGYFIDHSDQIWFAVMGPDTQPLGEIRVAQQLYQKQFAKSLVAFLGFRVQGIKGMGEAITGLMDR
;
A
#
# COMPACT_ATOMS: atom_id res chain seq x y z
N MET A 1 -22.04 -29.87 -14.40
CA MET A 1 -21.54 -29.98 -13.02
C MET A 1 -20.62 -28.80 -12.81
N LYS A 2 -20.94 -27.88 -11.88
CA LYS A 2 -20.02 -26.79 -11.49
C LYS A 2 -18.96 -27.46 -10.66
N GLU A 3 -17.74 -27.60 -11.17
CA GLU A 3 -16.60 -27.96 -10.32
C GLU A 3 -16.49 -26.93 -9.22
N THR A 4 -16.72 -27.35 -8.00
CA THR A 4 -16.41 -26.56 -6.79
C THR A 4 -14.89 -26.55 -6.69
N TYR A 5 -14.29 -25.47 -7.17
CA TYR A 5 -12.87 -25.23 -7.02
C TYR A 5 -12.57 -25.05 -5.53
N VAL A 6 -11.98 -26.07 -4.92
CA VAL A 6 -11.50 -26.01 -3.54
C VAL A 6 -10.16 -25.26 -3.58
N VAL A 7 -10.15 -24.04 -3.09
CA VAL A 7 -8.90 -23.29 -2.89
C VAL A 7 -8.04 -24.06 -1.89
N PRO A 8 -6.82 -24.50 -2.24
CA PRO A 8 -5.97 -25.19 -1.29
C PRO A 8 -5.66 -24.28 -0.08
N ARG A 9 -5.91 -24.77 1.12
CA ARG A 9 -5.48 -24.07 2.33
C ARG A 9 -3.95 -24.14 2.44
N PRO A 10 -3.26 -23.04 2.77
CA PRO A 10 -1.83 -23.08 2.96
C PRO A 10 -1.44 -23.99 4.12
N ILE A 11 -0.38 -24.77 3.93
CA ILE A 11 0.23 -25.55 5.02
C ILE A 11 1.08 -24.57 5.83
N VAL A 12 0.78 -24.48 7.12
CA VAL A 12 1.59 -23.68 8.06
C VAL A 12 2.76 -24.52 8.53
N LEU A 13 3.96 -24.03 8.30
CA LEU A 13 5.13 -24.55 9.00
C LEU A 13 5.49 -23.52 10.08
N ASN A 14 5.53 -23.94 11.34
CA ASN A 14 6.05 -23.07 12.39
C ASN A 14 7.46 -22.62 12.00
N SER A 15 7.66 -21.31 11.91
CA SER A 15 8.97 -20.76 11.61
C SER A 15 9.85 -20.86 12.86
N THR A 16 11.05 -21.43 12.70
CA THR A 16 12.10 -21.39 13.71
C THR A 16 13.01 -20.15 13.53
N ILE A 17 12.69 -19.27 12.58
CA ILE A 17 13.48 -18.06 12.35
C ILE A 17 13.16 -17.07 13.46
N PRO A 18 14.12 -16.66 14.28
CA PRO A 18 13.93 -15.59 15.25
C PRO A 18 13.49 -14.32 14.52
N HIS A 19 12.45 -13.67 15.01
CA HIS A 19 11.94 -12.40 14.47
C HIS A 19 11.49 -11.52 15.63
N GLN A 20 11.58 -10.19 15.44
CA GLN A 20 11.15 -9.20 16.43
C GLN A 20 9.80 -8.58 16.05
N THR A 21 9.47 -8.59 14.77
CA THR A 21 8.19 -8.07 14.29
C THR A 21 7.03 -8.82 14.92
N ARG A 22 6.18 -8.08 15.62
CA ARG A 22 4.95 -8.56 16.23
C ARG A 22 3.71 -8.03 15.51
N ASN A 23 3.87 -6.88 14.88
CA ASN A 23 2.81 -6.17 14.20
C ASN A 23 3.23 -5.82 12.77
N LEU A 24 2.28 -5.78 11.85
CA LEU A 24 2.50 -5.48 10.43
C LEU A 24 1.52 -4.41 9.96
N ILE A 25 2.04 -3.33 9.42
CA ILE A 25 1.25 -2.30 8.76
C ILE A 25 1.57 -2.36 7.27
N ILE A 26 0.54 -2.53 6.44
CA ILE A 26 0.65 -2.61 4.98
C ILE A 26 -0.06 -1.39 4.41
N VAL A 27 0.59 -0.68 3.51
CA VAL A 27 0.04 0.51 2.84
C VAL A 27 0.19 0.35 1.34
N THR A 28 -0.89 0.61 0.60
CA THR A 28 -0.83 0.69 -0.86
C THR A 28 -1.30 2.07 -1.35
N LEU A 29 -0.57 2.61 -2.32
CA LEU A 29 -0.95 3.77 -3.12
C LEU A 29 -1.30 3.24 -4.52
N ASP A 30 -2.59 3.26 -4.88
CA ASP A 30 -3.07 2.74 -6.16
C ASP A 30 -2.42 3.46 -7.34
N GLY A 31 -1.86 2.71 -8.28
CA GLY A 31 -1.27 3.22 -9.51
C GLY A 31 -0.13 4.24 -9.34
N PHE A 32 0.53 4.31 -8.16
CA PHE A 32 1.60 5.30 -7.93
C PHE A 32 2.92 4.85 -8.54
N ARG A 33 3.40 5.61 -9.53
CA ARG A 33 4.52 5.23 -10.39
C ARG A 33 5.87 5.26 -9.66
N TRP A 34 6.75 4.31 -10.00
CA TRP A 34 8.13 4.29 -9.52
C TRP A 34 8.92 5.55 -9.92
N GLN A 35 8.56 6.20 -11.03
CA GLN A 35 9.21 7.42 -11.51
C GLN A 35 9.15 8.52 -10.47
N GLU A 36 7.97 8.79 -9.92
CA GLU A 36 7.81 9.82 -8.89
C GLU A 36 8.47 9.40 -7.57
N VAL A 37 8.44 8.13 -7.24
CA VAL A 37 9.12 7.63 -6.04
C VAL A 37 10.62 7.93 -6.08
N PHE A 38 11.30 7.61 -7.17
CA PHE A 38 12.76 7.71 -7.25
C PHE A 38 13.29 9.01 -7.85
N ARG A 39 12.49 9.69 -8.67
CA ARG A 39 12.90 10.91 -9.39
C ARG A 39 12.19 12.17 -8.90
N GLY A 40 11.11 12.01 -8.10
CA GLY A 40 10.20 13.09 -7.73
C GLY A 40 9.37 13.57 -8.92
N ALA A 41 8.78 14.75 -8.81
CA ALA A 41 7.91 15.30 -9.84
C ALA A 41 8.57 15.29 -11.24
N ASP A 42 7.82 14.76 -12.22
CA ASP A 42 8.25 14.78 -13.63
C ASP A 42 8.18 16.21 -14.17
N SER A 43 9.28 16.69 -14.74
CA SER A 43 9.38 18.06 -15.24
C SER A 43 8.39 18.36 -16.36
N THR A 44 8.20 17.40 -17.27
CA THR A 44 7.32 17.60 -18.43
C THR A 44 5.86 17.66 -18.01
N LEU A 45 5.45 16.77 -17.12
CA LEU A 45 4.07 16.74 -16.61
C LEU A 45 3.79 17.94 -15.69
N LEU A 46 4.72 18.28 -14.80
CA LEU A 46 4.57 19.38 -13.84
C LEU A 46 4.40 20.75 -14.53
N HIS A 47 5.04 20.96 -15.66
CA HIS A 47 4.97 22.22 -16.40
C HIS A 47 3.91 22.21 -17.53
N SER A 48 3.17 21.11 -17.68
CA SER A 48 2.11 20.99 -18.67
C SER A 48 0.82 21.68 -18.22
N THR A 49 0.33 22.62 -19.02
CA THR A 49 -0.99 23.25 -18.78
C THR A 49 -2.15 22.29 -19.02
N ARG A 50 -1.89 21.15 -19.69
CA ARG A 50 -2.86 20.08 -19.88
C ARG A 50 -3.13 19.35 -18.56
N TYR A 51 -2.08 19.05 -17.78
CA TYR A 51 -2.13 18.17 -16.63
C TYR A 51 -2.06 18.91 -15.28
N VAL A 52 -1.68 20.18 -15.27
CA VAL A 52 -1.59 21.01 -14.06
C VAL A 52 -2.54 22.18 -14.20
N LYS A 53 -3.50 22.28 -13.27
CA LYS A 53 -4.49 23.37 -13.21
C LYS A 53 -4.19 24.32 -12.04
N ASP A 54 -3.44 23.87 -11.05
CA ASP A 54 -3.01 24.70 -9.93
C ASP A 54 -1.98 25.75 -10.35
N SER A 55 -1.78 26.75 -9.49
CA SER A 55 -0.76 27.77 -9.69
C SER A 55 0.61 27.16 -9.92
N ARG A 56 1.24 27.49 -11.04
CA ARG A 56 2.61 27.04 -11.36
C ARG A 56 3.61 27.44 -10.28
N SER A 57 3.44 28.62 -9.67
CA SER A 57 4.31 29.08 -8.57
C SER A 57 4.20 28.14 -7.37
N PHE A 58 2.98 27.81 -6.97
CA PHE A 58 2.74 26.87 -5.88
C PHE A 58 3.33 25.48 -6.17
N MET A 59 3.05 24.90 -7.35
CA MET A 59 3.52 23.57 -7.74
C MET A 59 5.06 23.51 -7.78
N ASN A 60 5.71 24.55 -8.32
CA ASN A 60 7.17 24.64 -8.32
C ASN A 60 7.74 24.78 -6.91
N GLN A 61 7.17 25.63 -6.09
CA GLN A 61 7.61 25.78 -4.70
C GLN A 61 7.50 24.46 -3.93
N GLN A 62 6.39 23.75 -4.10
CA GLN A 62 6.08 22.54 -3.34
C GLN A 62 6.86 21.32 -3.85
N PHE A 63 6.90 21.09 -5.15
CA PHE A 63 7.34 19.80 -5.70
C PHE A 63 8.58 19.87 -6.60
N TRP A 64 8.97 21.06 -7.08
CA TRP A 64 10.10 21.20 -7.98
C TRP A 64 11.42 21.45 -7.24
N ALA A 65 12.48 20.87 -7.78
CA ALA A 65 13.88 21.17 -7.46
C ALA A 65 14.79 20.76 -8.62
N PRO A 66 16.03 21.30 -8.72
CA PRO A 66 16.94 20.99 -9.83
C PRO A 66 17.32 19.50 -9.94
N THR A 67 17.56 18.85 -8.81
CA THR A 67 17.96 17.44 -8.79
C THR A 67 16.81 16.49 -8.48
N GLN A 68 16.86 15.27 -9.02
CA GLN A 68 15.92 14.20 -8.69
C GLN A 68 15.89 13.88 -7.19
N ALA A 69 17.07 13.90 -6.56
CA ALA A 69 17.18 13.63 -5.13
C ALA A 69 16.46 14.66 -4.25
N GLU A 70 16.47 15.93 -4.65
CA GLU A 70 15.72 16.99 -3.96
C GLU A 70 14.21 16.86 -4.25
N ARG A 71 13.82 16.65 -5.51
CA ARG A 71 12.42 16.52 -5.91
C ARG A 71 11.72 15.37 -5.16
N ARG A 72 12.34 14.17 -5.12
CA ARG A 72 11.76 13.03 -4.43
C ARG A 72 11.61 13.24 -2.91
N ARG A 73 12.55 13.99 -2.29
CA ARG A 73 12.43 14.36 -0.86
C ARG A 73 11.36 15.40 -0.62
N LYS A 74 11.11 16.30 -1.57
CA LYS A 74 10.00 17.24 -1.50
C LYS A 74 8.65 16.54 -1.62
N LEU A 75 8.57 15.55 -2.51
CA LEU A 75 7.34 14.83 -2.77
C LEU A 75 7.01 13.82 -1.65
N LEU A 76 8.01 13.06 -1.19
CA LEU A 76 7.85 11.97 -0.23
C LEU A 76 8.86 12.14 0.93
N PRO A 77 8.68 13.18 1.78
CA PRO A 77 9.65 13.49 2.83
C PRO A 77 9.75 12.39 3.90
N PHE A 78 8.69 11.68 4.25
CA PHE A 78 8.74 10.56 5.17
C PHE A 78 9.46 9.35 4.56
N LEU A 79 9.11 8.99 3.33
CA LEU A 79 9.76 7.86 2.63
C LEU A 79 11.29 8.08 2.53
N TRP A 80 11.73 9.28 2.12
CA TRP A 80 13.14 9.57 1.93
C TRP A 80 13.86 10.10 3.17
N GLY A 81 13.12 10.64 4.14
CA GLY A 81 13.66 11.16 5.39
C GLY A 81 13.76 10.11 6.50
N THR A 82 12.81 9.19 6.55
CA THR A 82 12.69 8.18 7.61
C THR A 82 12.85 6.77 7.08
N VAL A 83 11.98 6.33 6.14
CA VAL A 83 12.01 4.94 5.65
C VAL A 83 13.34 4.59 4.99
N ALA A 84 13.89 5.49 4.16
CA ALA A 84 15.20 5.30 3.53
C ALA A 84 16.36 5.23 4.53
N LYS A 85 16.21 5.75 5.75
CA LYS A 85 17.24 5.69 6.78
C LYS A 85 17.12 4.49 7.71
N GLN A 86 15.93 3.92 7.83
CA GLN A 86 15.61 2.87 8.79
C GLN A 86 15.24 1.54 8.13
N GLY A 87 15.16 1.47 6.81
CA GLY A 87 14.70 0.31 6.06
C GLY A 87 15.32 0.19 4.68
N LYS A 88 14.56 -0.35 3.76
CA LYS A 88 14.96 -0.64 2.37
C LYS A 88 13.88 -0.15 1.40
N ILE A 89 14.30 0.41 0.26
CA ILE A 89 13.41 0.83 -0.84
C ILE A 89 13.88 0.14 -2.13
N TYR A 90 12.96 -0.53 -2.81
CA TYR A 90 13.19 -1.32 -4.02
C TYR A 90 12.39 -0.80 -5.20
N GLY A 91 12.91 -0.99 -6.42
CA GLY A 91 12.20 -0.65 -7.66
C GLY A 91 12.81 0.51 -8.43
N ASN A 92 14.02 0.98 -8.06
CA ASN A 92 14.72 1.99 -8.87
C ASN A 92 15.26 1.39 -10.16
N ARG A 93 14.50 1.52 -11.21
CA ARG A 93 14.86 0.98 -12.53
C ARG A 93 16.10 1.64 -13.13
N THR A 94 16.45 2.86 -12.72
CA THR A 94 17.73 3.50 -13.16
C THR A 94 18.96 2.81 -12.56
N ALA A 95 18.80 2.09 -11.47
CA ALA A 95 19.82 1.25 -10.86
C ALA A 95 19.70 -0.24 -11.26
N ASN A 96 18.85 -0.54 -12.25
CA ASN A 96 18.51 -1.90 -12.67
C ASN A 96 17.95 -2.78 -11.52
N ASN A 97 17.39 -2.13 -10.50
CA ASN A 97 16.64 -2.79 -9.43
C ASN A 97 15.17 -2.83 -9.85
N LEU A 98 14.70 -4.00 -10.30
CA LEU A 98 13.42 -4.14 -10.97
C LEU A 98 12.43 -4.83 -10.05
N VAL A 99 11.22 -4.30 -9.98
CA VAL A 99 10.05 -4.91 -9.32
C VAL A 99 8.89 -4.86 -10.31
N ASN A 100 8.28 -6.01 -10.60
CA ASN A 100 7.21 -6.09 -11.60
C ASN A 100 6.01 -6.89 -11.08
N VAL A 101 4.84 -6.51 -11.57
CA VAL A 101 3.62 -7.31 -11.50
C VAL A 101 3.76 -8.55 -12.38
N THR A 102 3.19 -9.68 -12.00
CA THR A 102 3.21 -10.92 -12.82
C THR A 102 1.85 -11.29 -13.39
N ASN A 103 0.73 -10.75 -12.87
CA ASN A 103 -0.55 -10.91 -13.55
C ASN A 103 -0.52 -10.19 -14.90
N PRO A 104 -1.23 -10.69 -15.93
CA PRO A 104 -1.11 -10.15 -17.28
C PRO A 104 -1.96 -8.89 -17.52
N TYR A 105 -2.68 -8.37 -16.52
CA TYR A 105 -3.66 -7.31 -16.73
C TYR A 105 -3.22 -5.92 -16.31
N TRP A 106 -2.33 -5.82 -15.31
CA TRP A 106 -1.74 -4.58 -14.79
C TRP A 106 -2.79 -3.53 -14.41
N ILE A 107 -3.83 -3.97 -13.74
CA ILE A 107 -4.95 -3.18 -13.22
C ILE A 107 -5.23 -3.55 -11.77
N SER A 108 -6.02 -2.75 -11.07
CA SER A 108 -6.10 -2.76 -9.60
C SER A 108 -6.54 -4.11 -9.02
N TYR A 109 -7.68 -4.67 -9.42
CA TYR A 109 -8.16 -5.92 -8.80
C TYR A 109 -7.15 -7.07 -8.95
N PRO A 110 -6.62 -7.40 -10.16
CA PRO A 110 -5.56 -8.39 -10.32
C PRO A 110 -4.27 -8.06 -9.56
N GLY A 111 -3.88 -6.79 -9.47
CA GLY A 111 -2.72 -6.33 -8.72
C GLY A 111 -2.86 -6.61 -7.22
N TYR A 112 -3.97 -6.20 -6.64
CA TYR A 112 -4.27 -6.48 -5.23
C TYR A 112 -4.41 -7.96 -4.92
N ASN A 113 -5.05 -8.74 -5.81
CA ASN A 113 -5.06 -10.19 -5.68
C ASN A 113 -3.62 -10.73 -5.60
N GLU A 114 -2.73 -10.28 -6.49
CA GLU A 114 -1.34 -10.76 -6.51
C GLU A 114 -0.58 -10.39 -5.23
N ILE A 115 -0.77 -9.17 -4.68
CA ILE A 115 -0.17 -8.75 -3.42
C ILE A 115 -0.56 -9.69 -2.28
N PHE A 116 -1.84 -10.03 -2.16
CA PHE A 116 -2.35 -10.75 -0.99
C PHE A 116 -2.37 -12.27 -1.14
N THR A 117 -2.39 -12.79 -2.36
CA THR A 117 -2.37 -14.25 -2.61
C THR A 117 -0.98 -14.77 -2.98
N GLY A 118 -0.09 -13.87 -3.42
CA GLY A 118 1.21 -14.24 -4.00
C GLY A 118 1.07 -14.93 -5.37
N TYR A 119 -0.06 -14.77 -6.05
CA TYR A 119 -0.36 -15.42 -7.31
C TYR A 119 -1.08 -14.49 -8.28
N GLY A 120 -0.44 -14.23 -9.43
CA GLY A 120 -1.04 -13.50 -10.55
C GLY A 120 -2.05 -14.37 -11.29
N ASP A 121 -3.25 -14.53 -10.76
CA ASP A 121 -4.28 -15.42 -11.30
C ASP A 121 -4.88 -14.87 -12.60
N PRO A 122 -4.70 -15.56 -13.75
CA PRO A 122 -5.23 -15.07 -15.03
C PRO A 122 -6.75 -15.11 -15.14
N ARG A 123 -7.45 -15.72 -14.19
CA ARG A 123 -8.92 -15.71 -14.13
C ARG A 123 -9.45 -14.39 -13.56
N ILE A 124 -8.65 -13.72 -12.73
CA ILE A 124 -8.96 -12.40 -12.17
C ILE A 124 -8.56 -11.35 -13.21
N ASN A 125 -9.49 -10.96 -14.08
CA ASN A 125 -9.20 -10.27 -15.33
C ASN A 125 -9.87 -8.88 -15.48
N SER A 126 -10.50 -8.39 -14.43
CA SER A 126 -11.15 -7.08 -14.47
C SER A 126 -11.36 -6.50 -13.08
N ASN A 127 -11.47 -5.17 -13.01
CA ASN A 127 -11.85 -4.44 -11.79
C ASN A 127 -13.32 -4.71 -11.37
N GLY A 128 -14.13 -5.26 -12.27
CA GLY A 128 -15.49 -5.72 -12.00
C GLY A 128 -15.60 -7.16 -11.51
N PHE A 129 -14.49 -7.85 -11.27
CA PHE A 129 -14.51 -9.23 -10.80
C PHE A 129 -15.35 -9.38 -9.51
N GLY A 130 -15.99 -10.54 -9.35
CA GLY A 130 -16.77 -10.85 -8.15
C GLY A 130 -15.90 -11.21 -6.95
N ILE A 131 -16.41 -12.08 -6.08
CA ILE A 131 -15.68 -12.54 -4.89
C ILE A 131 -14.44 -13.32 -5.34
N ASP A 132 -13.27 -12.92 -4.82
CA ASP A 132 -11.99 -13.58 -5.10
C ASP A 132 -12.03 -15.02 -4.60
N PRO A 133 -11.79 -16.01 -5.48
CA PRO A 133 -11.77 -17.42 -5.09
C PRO A 133 -10.48 -17.80 -4.34
N ASN A 134 -9.43 -16.99 -4.45
CA ASN A 134 -8.12 -17.31 -3.93
C ASN A 134 -8.03 -17.06 -2.42
N TYR A 135 -7.20 -17.84 -1.76
CA TYR A 135 -6.92 -17.71 -0.34
C TYR A 135 -5.83 -16.65 -0.13
N ASN A 136 -6.15 -15.61 0.62
CA ASN A 136 -5.23 -14.49 0.82
C ASN A 136 -4.55 -14.52 2.21
N ILE A 137 -3.43 -13.81 2.35
CA ILE A 137 -2.64 -13.82 3.59
C ILE A 137 -3.33 -13.16 4.77
N LEU A 138 -4.24 -12.21 4.56
CA LEU A 138 -4.99 -11.60 5.66
C LEU A 138 -6.00 -12.61 6.23
N GLU A 139 -6.68 -13.35 5.34
CA GLU A 139 -7.52 -14.50 5.73
C GLU A 139 -6.71 -15.56 6.49
N PHE A 140 -5.51 -15.89 5.98
CA PHE A 140 -4.60 -16.81 6.63
C PHE A 140 -4.24 -16.34 8.04
N LEU A 141 -3.80 -15.08 8.18
CA LEU A 141 -3.40 -14.52 9.48
C LEU A 141 -4.58 -14.46 10.46
N ASN A 142 -5.78 -14.06 10.00
CA ASN A 142 -6.96 -13.99 10.84
C ASN A 142 -7.35 -15.33 11.47
N GLN A 143 -6.93 -16.45 10.91
CA GLN A 143 -7.18 -17.80 11.39
C GLN A 143 -6.07 -18.33 12.32
N GLN A 144 -4.97 -17.59 12.49
CA GLN A 144 -3.87 -18.05 13.35
C GLN A 144 -4.14 -17.78 14.82
N PRO A 145 -3.62 -18.62 15.73
CA PRO A 145 -3.70 -18.34 17.16
C PRO A 145 -3.11 -16.96 17.51
N GLY A 146 -3.85 -16.16 18.25
CA GLY A 146 -3.47 -14.80 18.64
C GLY A 146 -3.69 -13.72 17.58
N PHE A 147 -4.39 -14.04 16.47
CA PHE A 147 -4.73 -13.08 15.40
C PHE A 147 -6.26 -12.97 15.14
N GLY A 148 -7.10 -13.64 15.89
CA GLY A 148 -8.55 -13.58 15.68
C GLY A 148 -9.19 -12.26 16.12
N GLY A 149 -10.46 -12.07 15.77
CA GLY A 149 -11.24 -10.88 16.12
C GLY A 149 -10.75 -9.61 15.41
N ASP A 150 -10.49 -8.58 16.19
CA ASP A 150 -10.05 -7.26 15.66
C ASP A 150 -8.55 -7.18 15.36
N SER A 151 -7.81 -8.30 15.48
CA SER A 151 -6.36 -8.32 15.33
C SER A 151 -5.87 -8.19 13.88
N VAL A 152 -6.71 -8.51 12.90
CA VAL A 152 -6.41 -8.36 11.47
C VAL A 152 -7.50 -7.54 10.82
N ALA A 153 -7.16 -6.36 10.32
CA ALA A 153 -8.12 -5.44 9.74
C ALA A 153 -7.62 -4.79 8.46
N ALA A 154 -8.57 -4.39 7.62
CA ALA A 154 -8.30 -3.61 6.42
C ALA A 154 -9.22 -2.38 6.38
N VAL A 155 -8.66 -1.23 6.04
CA VAL A 155 -9.38 0.03 5.80
C VAL A 155 -9.02 0.51 4.40
N CYS A 156 -9.99 0.57 3.51
CA CYS A 156 -9.75 0.74 2.09
C CYS A 156 -10.67 1.81 1.49
N GLU A 157 -10.15 2.64 0.62
CA GLU A 157 -10.95 3.62 -0.10
C GLU A 157 -11.95 2.91 -1.02
N TRP A 158 -11.50 1.96 -1.83
CA TRP A 158 -12.33 1.29 -2.82
C TRP A 158 -13.20 0.17 -2.22
N GLY A 159 -14.53 0.26 -2.40
CA GLY A 159 -15.50 -0.71 -1.85
C GLY A 159 -15.33 -2.16 -2.33
N LYS A 160 -14.65 -2.39 -3.45
CA LYS A 160 -14.35 -3.73 -3.99
C LYS A 160 -13.45 -4.60 -3.10
N PHE A 161 -12.77 -4.01 -2.13
CA PHE A 161 -11.95 -4.78 -1.19
C PHE A 161 -12.75 -5.80 -0.36
N THR A 162 -14.05 -5.60 -0.19
CA THR A 162 -14.91 -6.63 0.43
C THR A 162 -14.98 -7.92 -0.38
N ASP A 163 -14.96 -7.82 -1.71
CA ASP A 163 -14.93 -8.95 -2.63
C ASP A 163 -13.49 -9.51 -2.77
N MET A 164 -12.50 -8.65 -2.94
CA MET A 164 -11.08 -9.04 -3.07
C MET A 164 -10.54 -9.77 -1.86
N LEU A 165 -10.89 -9.33 -0.66
CA LEU A 165 -10.46 -9.98 0.59
C LEU A 165 -11.44 -11.06 1.05
N SER A 166 -12.47 -11.38 0.24
CA SER A 166 -13.41 -12.48 0.47
C SER A 166 -14.09 -12.45 1.85
N VAL A 167 -14.48 -11.27 2.32
CA VAL A 167 -15.05 -11.04 3.67
C VAL A 167 -16.19 -12.01 4.01
N LYS A 168 -17.07 -12.29 3.03
CA LYS A 168 -18.19 -13.23 3.22
C LYS A 168 -17.75 -14.66 3.55
N ARG A 169 -16.53 -15.05 3.14
CA ARG A 169 -15.97 -16.39 3.39
C ARG A 169 -15.25 -16.49 4.73
N ASN A 170 -14.54 -15.44 5.12
CA ASN A 170 -13.54 -15.54 6.19
C ASN A 170 -13.82 -14.68 7.43
N GLY A 171 -14.81 -13.78 7.36
CA GLY A 171 -15.16 -12.90 8.48
C GLY A 171 -14.06 -11.86 8.82
N LEU A 172 -13.15 -11.57 7.90
CA LEU A 172 -12.12 -10.55 8.08
C LEU A 172 -12.77 -9.17 8.30
N HIS A 173 -12.21 -8.38 9.22
CA HIS A 173 -12.70 -7.04 9.48
C HIS A 173 -12.23 -6.09 8.38
N VAL A 174 -13.14 -5.72 7.47
CA VAL A 174 -12.86 -4.83 6.34
C VAL A 174 -13.84 -3.65 6.37
N ILE A 175 -13.30 -2.44 6.47
CA ILE A 175 -14.03 -1.18 6.34
C ILE A 175 -13.63 -0.61 4.97
N ALA A 176 -14.51 -0.71 3.97
CA ALA A 176 -14.20 -0.34 2.61
C ALA A 176 -15.27 0.55 1.98
N GLY A 177 -14.81 1.49 1.17
CA GLY A 177 -15.61 2.56 0.54
C GLY A 177 -15.60 3.84 1.35
N ALA A 178 -15.13 4.94 0.75
CA ALA A 178 -14.94 6.24 1.41
C ALA A 178 -15.86 7.35 0.86
N HIS A 179 -16.97 7.01 0.21
CA HIS A 179 -17.97 7.98 -0.24
C HIS A 179 -19.06 8.20 0.83
N LYS A 180 -19.83 9.26 0.71
CA LYS A 180 -20.94 9.58 1.63
C LYS A 180 -21.88 8.41 1.84
N GLY A 181 -22.14 8.06 3.11
CA GLY A 181 -22.97 6.92 3.50
C GLY A 181 -22.27 5.55 3.41
N SER A 182 -21.01 5.51 3.03
CA SER A 182 -20.20 4.30 2.96
C SER A 182 -19.83 3.73 4.35
N PRO A 183 -19.25 2.52 4.43
CA PRO A 183 -18.74 1.99 5.69
C PRO A 183 -17.70 2.88 6.36
N VAL A 184 -16.76 3.48 5.59
CA VAL A 184 -15.75 4.42 6.13
C VAL A 184 -16.42 5.67 6.67
N ASP A 185 -17.34 6.28 5.94
CA ASP A 185 -18.06 7.49 6.36
C ASP A 185 -18.89 7.23 7.63
N ARG A 186 -19.60 6.09 7.71
CA ARG A 186 -20.34 5.70 8.93
C ARG A 186 -19.43 5.45 10.12
N TYR A 187 -18.30 4.77 9.91
CA TYR A 187 -17.34 4.51 10.97
C TYR A 187 -16.81 5.83 11.55
N LEU A 188 -16.47 6.80 10.70
CA LEU A 188 -16.02 8.12 11.12
C LEU A 188 -17.10 8.89 11.87
N SER A 189 -18.35 8.84 11.41
CA SER A 189 -19.47 9.52 12.07
C SER A 189 -19.68 9.02 13.50
N ASP A 190 -19.54 7.71 13.72
CA ASP A 190 -19.81 7.08 15.02
C ASP A 190 -18.56 7.02 15.91
N SER A 191 -17.40 6.66 15.35
CA SER A 191 -16.21 6.33 16.10
C SER A 191 -15.18 7.44 16.18
N THR A 192 -15.06 8.31 15.18
CA THR A 192 -14.02 9.35 15.18
C THR A 192 -14.34 10.44 16.20
N ASN A 193 -15.60 10.82 16.31
CA ASN A 193 -16.03 11.77 17.35
C ASN A 193 -15.80 11.21 18.76
N GLN A 194 -15.91 9.89 18.94
CA GLN A 194 -15.60 9.23 20.21
C GLN A 194 -14.08 9.13 20.41
N SER A 195 -13.35 8.65 19.41
CA SER A 195 -11.88 8.48 19.47
C SER A 195 -11.14 9.81 19.60
N ILE A 196 -11.60 10.87 18.91
CA ILE A 196 -11.05 12.24 19.08
C ILE A 196 -11.22 12.69 20.52
N ARG A 197 -12.36 12.43 21.15
CA ARG A 197 -12.62 12.78 22.54
C ARG A 197 -11.85 11.93 23.53
N ASP A 198 -11.83 10.59 23.31
CA ASP A 198 -11.29 9.65 24.27
C ASP A 198 -9.76 9.57 24.23
N TYR A 199 -9.16 9.76 23.06
CA TYR A 199 -7.71 9.61 22.86
C TYR A 199 -6.97 10.90 22.52
N GLY A 200 -7.69 12.04 22.45
CA GLY A 200 -7.05 13.33 22.13
C GLY A 200 -6.37 13.33 20.75
N ILE A 201 -6.98 12.67 19.75
CA ILE A 201 -6.39 12.61 18.41
C ILE A 201 -6.21 14.03 17.89
N THR A 202 -4.96 14.46 17.77
CA THR A 202 -4.62 15.64 17.01
C THR A 202 -4.65 15.26 15.53
N LEU A 203 -5.54 15.87 14.77
CA LEU A 203 -5.59 15.66 13.33
C LEU A 203 -4.32 16.27 12.72
N PRO A 204 -3.60 15.54 11.85
CA PRO A 204 -2.49 16.14 11.14
C PRO A 204 -3.00 17.29 10.29
N ILE A 205 -2.34 18.44 10.40
CA ILE A 205 -2.56 19.55 9.47
C ILE A 205 -1.93 19.11 8.15
N LEU A 206 -2.75 18.69 7.20
CA LEU A 206 -2.26 18.40 5.87
C LEU A 206 -1.82 19.72 5.21
N PRO A 207 -0.56 19.84 4.83
CA PRO A 207 -0.03 21.12 4.36
C PRO A 207 -0.50 21.48 2.94
N VAL A 208 -1.19 20.57 2.29
CA VAL A 208 -1.77 20.75 0.95
C VAL A 208 -3.28 20.58 1.03
N ALA A 209 -4.01 21.52 0.42
CA ALA A 209 -5.48 21.50 0.42
C ALA A 209 -6.00 20.19 -0.22
N LEU A 210 -7.01 19.61 0.43
CA LEU A 210 -7.69 18.42 -0.03
C LEU A 210 -8.67 18.79 -1.15
N ASP A 211 -8.66 18.02 -2.23
CA ASP A 211 -9.78 17.90 -3.15
C ASP A 211 -10.65 16.69 -2.77
N THR A 212 -11.50 16.22 -3.69
CA THR A 212 -12.44 15.13 -3.40
C THR A 212 -11.71 13.80 -3.14
N GLU A 213 -10.71 13.45 -3.95
CA GLU A 213 -10.00 12.17 -3.85
C GLU A 213 -9.07 12.16 -2.62
N ASN A 214 -8.34 13.24 -2.41
CA ASN A 214 -7.56 13.45 -1.18
C ASN A 214 -8.42 13.39 0.08
N PHE A 215 -9.67 13.87 0.02
CA PHE A 215 -10.58 13.80 1.14
C PHE A 215 -10.99 12.38 1.46
N TYR A 216 -11.20 11.52 0.46
CA TYR A 216 -11.49 10.10 0.67
C TYR A 216 -10.30 9.35 1.26
N ASP A 217 -9.10 9.57 0.76
CA ASP A 217 -7.86 9.03 1.34
C ASP A 217 -7.68 9.49 2.79
N TYR A 218 -7.98 10.74 3.09
CA TYR A 218 -7.93 11.27 4.46
C TYR A 218 -8.95 10.59 5.39
N GLN A 219 -10.15 10.29 4.90
CA GLN A 219 -11.13 9.51 5.65
C GLN A 219 -10.64 8.08 5.94
N VAL A 220 -10.00 7.41 4.96
CA VAL A 220 -9.36 6.09 5.15
C VAL A 220 -8.31 6.17 6.26
N TYR A 221 -7.42 7.16 6.20
CA TYR A 221 -6.39 7.37 7.21
C TYR A 221 -6.98 7.59 8.61
N LEU A 222 -7.96 8.47 8.76
CA LEU A 222 -8.61 8.72 10.05
C LEU A 222 -9.26 7.47 10.63
N THR A 223 -9.95 6.71 9.77
CA THR A 223 -10.57 5.44 10.14
C THR A 223 -9.52 4.43 10.61
N ALA A 224 -8.44 4.28 9.85
CA ALA A 224 -7.36 3.36 10.16
C ALA A 224 -6.63 3.74 11.46
N LYS A 225 -6.33 5.02 11.66
CA LYS A 225 -5.70 5.52 12.90
C LYS A 225 -6.61 5.31 14.10
N SER A 226 -7.89 5.65 13.99
CA SER A 226 -8.88 5.42 15.04
C SER A 226 -9.01 3.93 15.38
N TYR A 227 -9.05 3.07 14.36
CA TYR A 227 -9.07 1.62 14.53
C TYR A 227 -7.81 1.11 15.24
N LEU A 228 -6.64 1.56 14.78
CA LEU A 228 -5.34 1.21 15.38
C LEU A 228 -5.28 1.58 16.86
N MET A 229 -5.74 2.77 17.23
CA MET A 229 -5.73 3.24 18.61
C MET A 229 -6.71 2.45 19.51
N ARG A 230 -7.90 2.15 18.98
CA ARG A 230 -8.98 1.53 19.76
C ARG A 230 -8.83 0.02 19.91
N TYR A 231 -8.57 -0.68 18.81
CA TYR A 231 -8.62 -2.14 18.76
C TYR A 231 -7.24 -2.78 18.79
N LYS A 232 -6.18 -1.99 18.63
CA LYS A 232 -4.79 -2.46 18.68
C LYS A 232 -4.53 -3.68 17.77
N PRO A 233 -4.89 -3.64 16.47
CA PRO A 233 -4.66 -4.76 15.57
C PRO A 233 -3.18 -5.10 15.46
N ARG A 234 -2.88 -6.38 15.26
CA ARG A 234 -1.54 -6.86 14.95
C ARG A 234 -1.22 -6.72 13.45
N VAL A 235 -2.25 -6.73 12.61
CA VAL A 235 -2.11 -6.51 11.16
C VAL A 235 -3.13 -5.47 10.73
N LEU A 236 -2.66 -4.37 10.18
CA LEU A 236 -3.49 -3.33 9.61
C LEU A 236 -3.09 -3.09 8.15
N TYR A 237 -4.05 -3.24 7.25
CA TYR A 237 -3.90 -2.86 5.86
C TYR A 237 -4.65 -1.57 5.56
N MET A 238 -4.02 -0.65 4.85
CA MET A 238 -4.61 0.59 4.36
C MET A 238 -4.42 0.69 2.84
N SER A 239 -5.50 1.02 2.12
CA SER A 239 -5.47 1.25 0.68
C SER A 239 -5.97 2.64 0.35
N PHE A 240 -5.12 3.40 -0.33
CA PHE A 240 -5.37 4.74 -0.83
C PHE A 240 -5.53 4.70 -2.35
N ALA A 241 -6.58 5.33 -2.89
CA ALA A 241 -6.90 5.27 -4.32
C ALA A 241 -6.76 6.62 -5.05
N GLY A 242 -6.56 7.73 -4.34
CA GLY A 242 -6.49 9.07 -4.91
C GLY A 242 -5.46 9.21 -6.03
N THR A 243 -4.28 8.60 -5.89
CA THR A 243 -3.24 8.66 -6.92
C THR A 243 -3.68 8.01 -8.24
N ASP A 244 -4.45 6.93 -8.23
CA ASP A 244 -4.97 6.32 -9.46
C ASP A 244 -6.12 7.15 -10.06
N ALA A 245 -7.06 7.59 -9.22
CA ALA A 245 -8.19 8.41 -9.63
C ALA A 245 -7.74 9.70 -10.32
N ASP A 246 -6.83 10.46 -9.71
CA ASP A 246 -6.29 11.69 -10.30
C ASP A 246 -5.36 11.44 -11.48
N GLY A 247 -4.69 10.30 -11.50
CA GLY A 247 -4.02 9.81 -12.71
C GLY A 247 -4.97 9.69 -13.89
N HIS A 248 -6.11 9.03 -13.72
CA HIS A 248 -7.14 8.89 -14.76
C HIS A 248 -7.78 10.22 -15.17
N HIS A 249 -7.95 11.13 -14.22
CA HIS A 249 -8.45 12.49 -14.52
C HIS A 249 -7.42 13.38 -15.23
N GLY A 250 -6.16 12.93 -15.37
CA GLY A 250 -5.09 13.71 -15.95
C GLY A 250 -4.72 14.93 -15.10
N ARG A 251 -4.89 14.83 -13.79
CA ARG A 251 -4.63 15.88 -12.80
C ARG A 251 -3.30 15.60 -12.09
N TYR A 252 -2.19 15.87 -12.80
CA TYR A 252 -0.86 15.65 -12.23
C TYR A 252 -0.57 16.48 -10.99
N ASP A 253 -1.17 17.66 -10.89
CA ASP A 253 -1.14 18.50 -9.70
C ASP A 253 -1.79 17.80 -8.48
N GLN A 254 -2.94 17.20 -8.66
CA GLN A 254 -3.63 16.48 -7.57
C GLN A 254 -2.91 15.15 -7.26
N TYR A 255 -2.53 14.39 -8.28
CA TYR A 255 -1.75 13.16 -8.14
C TYR A 255 -0.49 13.34 -7.27
N LEU A 256 0.24 14.45 -7.43
CA LEU A 256 1.39 14.76 -6.58
C LEU A 256 0.97 15.14 -5.15
N LYS A 257 -0.15 15.84 -5.01
CA LYS A 257 -0.70 16.20 -3.70
C LYS A 257 -1.19 14.98 -2.93
N ASP A 258 -1.86 14.02 -3.62
CA ASP A 258 -2.26 12.75 -3.03
C ASP A 258 -1.07 12.01 -2.47
N ALA A 259 -0.05 11.79 -3.31
CA ALA A 259 1.16 11.11 -2.89
C ALA A 259 1.83 11.79 -1.68
N TYR A 260 1.91 13.13 -1.71
CA TYR A 260 2.47 13.92 -0.60
C TYR A 260 1.64 13.80 0.68
N ASN A 261 0.32 13.95 0.57
CA ASN A 261 -0.58 13.84 1.72
C ASN A 261 -0.57 12.44 2.33
N ILE A 262 -0.57 11.39 1.48
CA ILE A 262 -0.46 9.99 1.94
C ILE A 262 0.87 9.78 2.68
N ASP A 263 1.99 10.27 2.14
CA ASP A 263 3.30 10.20 2.82
C ASP A 263 3.28 10.86 4.21
N GLN A 264 2.57 12.01 4.36
CA GLN A 264 2.39 12.68 5.65
C GLN A 264 1.46 11.92 6.59
N MET A 265 0.37 11.35 6.08
CA MET A 265 -0.56 10.51 6.87
C MET A 265 0.14 9.26 7.40
N VAL A 266 0.96 8.60 6.58
CA VAL A 266 1.76 7.44 6.99
C VAL A 266 2.85 7.85 7.99
N SER A 267 3.46 9.02 7.82
CA SER A 267 4.42 9.58 8.79
C SER A 267 3.79 9.77 10.17
N ASP A 268 2.62 10.38 10.23
CA ASP A 268 1.90 10.59 11.49
C ASP A 268 1.45 9.27 12.15
N LEU A 269 0.97 8.32 11.34
CA LEU A 269 0.65 6.98 11.85
C LEU A 269 1.89 6.28 12.44
N TRP A 270 3.03 6.40 11.76
CA TRP A 270 4.29 5.84 12.22
C TRP A 270 4.79 6.50 13.51
N GLN A 271 4.63 7.81 13.66
CA GLN A 271 4.96 8.50 14.91
C GLN A 271 4.12 7.94 16.08
N TYR A 272 2.81 7.75 15.88
CA TYR A 272 1.97 7.09 16.89
C TYR A 272 2.48 5.68 17.21
N VAL A 273 2.76 4.87 16.19
CA VAL A 273 3.29 3.50 16.32
C VAL A 273 4.56 3.46 17.18
N GLN A 274 5.43 4.46 17.08
CA GLN A 274 6.68 4.55 17.86
C GLN A 274 6.45 5.05 19.31
N THR A 275 5.26 5.50 19.66
CA THR A 275 4.93 5.94 21.03
C THR A 275 4.07 4.95 21.80
N ASP A 276 3.48 4.00 21.13
CA ASP A 276 2.58 3.02 21.75
C ASP A 276 3.34 1.75 22.15
N PRO A 277 3.24 1.29 23.43
CA PRO A 277 4.03 0.15 23.92
C PRO A 277 3.79 -1.17 23.19
N GLN A 278 2.60 -1.37 22.56
CA GLN A 278 2.34 -2.56 21.77
C GLN A 278 3.12 -2.57 20.45
N TYR A 279 3.34 -1.37 19.88
CA TYR A 279 3.85 -1.22 18.53
C TYR A 279 5.32 -0.83 18.46
N GLN A 280 5.76 -0.04 19.43
CA GLN A 280 7.12 0.48 19.47
C GLN A 280 8.14 -0.65 19.36
N ASP A 281 9.11 -0.51 18.47
CA ASP A 281 10.20 -1.46 18.20
C ASP A 281 9.75 -2.88 17.80
N ASN A 282 8.44 -3.10 17.60
CA ASN A 282 7.83 -4.40 17.28
C ASN A 282 7.03 -4.40 15.98
N THR A 283 7.04 -3.30 15.23
CA THR A 283 6.19 -3.13 14.04
C THR A 283 7.01 -3.04 12.78
N THR A 284 6.62 -3.79 11.75
CA THR A 284 7.11 -3.63 10.39
C THR A 284 6.09 -2.87 9.55
N LEU A 285 6.56 -1.83 8.85
CA LEU A 285 5.81 -1.07 7.85
C LEU A 285 6.23 -1.50 6.46
N PHE A 286 5.26 -1.87 5.62
CA PHE A 286 5.45 -2.21 4.21
C PHE A 286 4.59 -1.29 3.34
N ILE A 287 5.20 -0.61 2.36
CA ILE A 287 4.53 0.34 1.47
C ILE A 287 4.76 -0.10 0.02
N THR A 288 3.72 -0.14 -0.80
CA THR A 288 3.83 -0.51 -2.22
C THR A 288 2.72 0.11 -3.06
N THR A 289 2.66 -0.27 -4.33
CA THR A 289 1.57 -0.01 -5.27
C THR A 289 1.11 -1.34 -5.89
N ASP A 290 -0.09 -1.38 -6.40
CA ASP A 290 -0.69 -2.56 -7.03
C ASP A 290 -0.30 -2.71 -8.50
N HIS A 291 -0.15 -1.60 -9.23
CA HIS A 291 0.37 -1.53 -10.60
C HIS A 291 1.09 -0.20 -10.85
N GLY A 292 1.75 -0.09 -11.98
CA GLY A 292 2.31 1.15 -12.50
C GLY A 292 1.36 1.84 -13.48
N ARG A 293 1.87 2.82 -14.20
CA ARG A 293 1.15 3.57 -15.23
C ARG A 293 2.08 3.88 -16.41
N GLY A 294 1.51 4.28 -17.53
CA GLY A 294 2.25 4.75 -18.71
C GLY A 294 3.16 5.94 -18.45
N THR A 295 3.83 6.38 -19.49
CA THR A 295 4.73 7.54 -19.48
C THR A 295 4.32 8.54 -20.56
N GLY A 296 4.84 9.77 -20.51
CA GLY A 296 4.43 10.82 -21.43
C GLY A 296 2.93 11.08 -21.35
N ASP A 297 2.24 11.11 -22.46
CA ASP A 297 0.77 11.30 -22.50
C ASP A 297 -0.02 10.09 -22.00
N GLU A 298 0.58 8.90 -21.98
CA GLU A 298 -0.04 7.68 -21.47
C GLU A 298 0.03 7.56 -19.94
N TRP A 299 0.66 8.49 -19.24
CA TRP A 299 0.72 8.46 -17.77
C TRP A 299 -0.68 8.42 -17.10
N THR A 300 -1.71 8.90 -17.83
CA THR A 300 -3.10 8.88 -17.35
C THR A 300 -3.74 7.49 -17.39
N ASN A 301 -3.07 6.52 -18.01
CA ASN A 301 -3.61 5.19 -18.25
C ASN A 301 -2.68 4.11 -17.72
N HIS A 302 -3.24 2.93 -17.52
CA HIS A 302 -2.55 1.70 -17.16
C HIS A 302 -3.25 0.49 -17.78
N GLY A 303 -2.69 -0.71 -17.60
CA GLY A 303 -3.24 -1.96 -18.09
C GLY A 303 -2.40 -2.60 -19.20
N TYR A 304 -2.79 -3.76 -19.66
CA TYR A 304 -2.04 -4.66 -20.54
C TYR A 304 -1.43 -4.01 -21.80
N PHE A 305 -2.12 -3.03 -22.38
CA PHE A 305 -1.68 -2.35 -23.60
C PHE A 305 -0.88 -1.06 -23.34
N ILE A 306 -0.65 -0.72 -22.07
CA ILE A 306 0.05 0.50 -21.68
C ILE A 306 1.42 0.11 -21.11
N ASP A 307 2.47 0.42 -21.85
CA ASP A 307 3.83 0.15 -21.43
C ASP A 307 4.14 0.74 -20.05
N HIS A 308 4.93 0.01 -19.26
CA HIS A 308 5.35 0.39 -17.91
C HIS A 308 4.31 0.21 -16.80
N SER A 309 3.06 -0.21 -17.13
CA SER A 309 2.03 -0.47 -16.11
C SER A 309 2.34 -1.67 -15.22
N ASP A 310 3.25 -2.55 -15.63
CA ASP A 310 3.77 -3.67 -14.83
C ASP A 310 4.87 -3.25 -13.85
N GLN A 311 5.37 -2.01 -13.93
CA GLN A 311 6.53 -1.53 -13.18
C GLN A 311 6.11 -0.92 -11.85
N ILE A 312 6.46 -1.61 -10.79
CA ILE A 312 6.12 -1.20 -9.42
C ILE A 312 7.35 -1.00 -8.55
N TRP A 313 7.11 -0.68 -7.30
CA TRP A 313 8.11 -0.46 -6.28
C TRP A 313 7.59 -0.91 -4.92
N PHE A 314 8.46 -1.06 -3.93
CA PHE A 314 8.06 -1.20 -2.53
C PHE A 314 9.12 -0.69 -1.59
N ALA A 315 8.69 -0.39 -0.37
CA ALA A 315 9.56 -0.01 0.73
C ALA A 315 9.18 -0.78 1.99
N VAL A 316 10.16 -1.07 2.83
CA VAL A 316 9.96 -1.80 4.08
C VAL A 316 10.90 -1.25 5.15
N MET A 317 10.39 -1.07 6.36
CA MET A 317 11.19 -0.80 7.55
C MET A 317 10.58 -1.48 8.78
N GLY A 318 11.41 -1.86 9.71
CA GLY A 318 11.01 -2.53 10.95
C GLY A 318 12.18 -3.22 11.64
N PRO A 319 11.96 -3.86 12.79
CA PRO A 319 13.02 -4.39 13.61
C PRO A 319 13.81 -5.54 12.96
N ASP A 320 13.24 -6.22 11.97
CA ASP A 320 13.88 -7.31 11.23
C ASP A 320 14.46 -6.88 9.88
N THR A 321 14.50 -5.56 9.59
CA THR A 321 14.96 -5.01 8.31
C THR A 321 16.22 -4.17 8.52
N GLN A 322 17.33 -4.51 7.85
CA GLN A 322 18.53 -3.68 7.88
C GLN A 322 18.29 -2.32 7.22
N PRO A 323 18.84 -1.22 7.77
CA PRO A 323 18.66 0.13 7.25
C PRO A 323 19.60 0.42 6.06
N LEU A 324 19.38 -0.23 4.93
CA LEU A 324 20.22 -0.12 3.73
C LEU A 324 19.77 0.98 2.75
N GLY A 325 18.63 1.60 3.00
CA GLY A 325 18.10 2.69 2.17
C GLY A 325 17.65 2.22 0.79
N GLU A 326 17.94 3.03 -0.21
CA GLU A 326 17.65 2.70 -1.61
C GLU A 326 18.53 1.54 -2.08
N ILE A 327 17.91 0.42 -2.43
CA ILE A 327 18.62 -0.74 -2.97
C ILE A 327 18.98 -0.51 -4.43
N ARG A 328 20.28 -0.48 -4.70
CA ARG A 328 20.83 -0.20 -6.03
C ARG A 328 21.51 -1.42 -6.67
N VAL A 329 21.36 -2.57 -6.05
CA VAL A 329 21.85 -3.83 -6.61
C VAL A 329 20.91 -4.26 -7.73
N ALA A 330 21.47 -4.60 -8.89
CA ALA A 330 20.73 -5.12 -10.03
C ALA A 330 20.07 -6.45 -9.66
N GLN A 331 18.74 -6.48 -9.73
CA GLN A 331 17.95 -7.68 -9.47
C GLN A 331 16.54 -7.56 -10.06
N GLN A 332 15.88 -8.71 -10.22
CA GLN A 332 14.48 -8.78 -10.62
C GLN A 332 13.65 -9.36 -9.48
N LEU A 333 12.69 -8.60 -8.98
CA LEU A 333 11.70 -9.01 -7.99
C LEU A 333 10.30 -8.92 -8.59
N TYR A 334 9.35 -9.61 -7.94
CA TYR A 334 7.99 -9.70 -8.43
C TYR A 334 6.98 -9.51 -7.30
N GLN A 335 5.85 -8.88 -7.62
CA GLN A 335 4.74 -8.62 -6.69
C GLN A 335 4.24 -9.90 -6.01
N LYS A 336 4.17 -11.02 -6.74
CA LYS A 336 3.77 -12.33 -6.18
C LYS A 336 4.63 -12.83 -5.01
N GLN A 337 5.81 -12.23 -4.79
CA GLN A 337 6.69 -12.57 -3.67
C GLN A 337 6.28 -11.88 -2.36
N PHE A 338 5.41 -10.84 -2.43
CA PHE A 338 5.05 -10.04 -1.27
C PHE A 338 4.28 -10.85 -0.22
N ALA A 339 3.27 -11.61 -0.64
CA ALA A 339 2.44 -12.38 0.29
C ALA A 339 3.27 -13.25 1.25
N LYS A 340 4.19 -14.05 0.69
CA LYS A 340 5.06 -14.94 1.48
C LYS A 340 6.06 -14.18 2.33
N SER A 341 6.56 -13.04 1.83
CA SER A 341 7.47 -12.17 2.58
C SER A 341 6.78 -11.50 3.77
N LEU A 342 5.55 -11.03 3.58
CA LEU A 342 4.77 -10.35 4.63
C LEU A 342 4.45 -11.28 5.81
N VAL A 343 4.02 -12.50 5.54
CA VAL A 343 3.74 -13.46 6.63
C VAL A 343 5.01 -13.95 7.31
N ALA A 344 6.16 -13.94 6.61
CA ALA A 344 7.45 -14.32 7.19
C ALA A 344 7.91 -13.33 8.27
N PHE A 345 7.61 -12.01 8.14
CA PHE A 345 7.88 -11.03 9.20
C PHE A 345 7.18 -11.39 10.52
N LEU A 346 6.00 -12.01 10.46
CA LEU A 346 5.25 -12.46 11.63
C LEU A 346 5.62 -13.89 12.08
N GLY A 347 6.69 -14.46 11.52
CA GLY A 347 7.21 -15.78 11.88
C GLY A 347 6.50 -16.96 11.21
N PHE A 348 5.62 -16.71 10.25
CA PHE A 348 4.91 -17.78 9.54
C PHE A 348 5.61 -18.19 8.25
N ARG A 349 5.51 -19.48 7.93
CA ARG A 349 5.88 -20.03 6.62
C ARG A 349 4.65 -20.62 5.96
N VAL A 350 4.36 -20.16 4.76
CA VAL A 350 3.24 -20.64 3.95
C VAL A 350 3.76 -21.50 2.82
N GLN A 351 3.18 -22.68 2.64
CA GLN A 351 3.47 -23.60 1.54
C GLN A 351 2.17 -24.16 0.94
N GLY A 352 2.28 -24.82 -0.20
CA GLY A 352 1.16 -25.57 -0.79
C GLY A 352 0.25 -24.77 -1.73
N ILE A 353 0.48 -23.47 -1.92
CA ILE A 353 -0.26 -22.67 -2.91
C ILE A 353 0.52 -22.71 -4.23
N LYS A 354 -0.06 -23.38 -5.24
CA LYS A 354 0.53 -23.48 -6.58
C LYS A 354 0.60 -22.09 -7.22
N GLY A 355 1.78 -21.70 -7.69
CA GLY A 355 2.00 -20.40 -8.35
C GLY A 355 2.38 -19.26 -7.42
N MET A 356 2.28 -19.44 -6.10
CA MET A 356 2.73 -18.46 -5.12
C MET A 356 4.24 -18.22 -5.24
N GLY A 357 4.63 -16.94 -5.28
CA GLY A 357 6.04 -16.55 -5.31
C GLY A 357 6.78 -16.92 -4.03
N GLU A 358 8.09 -17.19 -4.14
CA GLU A 358 8.93 -17.39 -2.96
C GLU A 358 9.17 -16.06 -2.23
N ALA A 359 9.38 -16.11 -0.92
CA ALA A 359 9.71 -14.92 -0.14
C ALA A 359 10.99 -14.26 -0.68
N ILE A 360 11.04 -12.94 -0.62
CA ILE A 360 12.19 -12.16 -1.10
C ILE A 360 13.39 -12.42 -0.19
N THR A 361 14.45 -12.98 -0.76
CA THR A 361 15.70 -13.24 -0.06
C THR A 361 16.36 -11.91 0.34
N GLY A 362 16.87 -11.81 1.57
CA GLY A 362 17.52 -10.61 2.07
C GLY A 362 16.57 -9.46 2.38
N LEU A 363 15.27 -9.69 2.43
CA LEU A 363 14.31 -8.69 2.91
C LEU A 363 14.35 -8.60 4.44
N MET A 364 14.37 -9.76 5.08
CA MET A 364 14.63 -9.92 6.52
C MET A 364 16.08 -10.38 6.67
N ASP A 365 16.92 -9.51 7.15
CA ASP A 365 18.33 -9.79 7.41
C ASP A 365 18.62 -9.59 8.89
N ARG A 366 19.23 -10.59 9.46
CA ARG A 366 19.90 -10.55 10.77
C ARG A 366 21.30 -11.06 10.66
#